data_66507fc6d328270cc7440f20a6b40726
#
_entry.id   66507fc6d328270cc7440f20a6b40726
#
_cell.length_a   1.000
_cell.length_b   1.000
_cell.length_c   1.000
_cell.angle_alpha   90.00
_cell.angle_beta   90.00
_cell.angle_gamma   90.00
#
_symmetry.space_group_name_H-M   'P 1'
#
loop_
_entity.id
_entity.type
_entity.pdbx_description
1 polymer ?
#
loop_
_entity_poly.entity_id
_entity_poly.type
_entity_poly.pdbx_seq_one_letter_code
_entity_poly.pdbx_strand_id
1 'polypeptide(L)'
;MRKSILTLGIAAVLTGVLATCSMAYAADDELAQIQESGKLKVGVEGTYPPYTYHDDNGELTGFDVEVAKAIADKLGVEADFTESDWDSLLAGIDSGRLDTVINAVSITPEREEKYDFAGPYFYITQQIVVAKDNDDIVDMASLDGKKVANTATTAYLDILEDAGA
;
A
#
# COMPACT_ATOMS: atom_id res chain seq x y z
N MET A 1 50.86 -58.39 -50.32
CA MET A 1 49.47 -58.02 -50.46
C MET A 1 48.85 -57.82 -49.11
N ARG A 2 48.67 -56.59 -48.65
CA ARG A 2 47.67 -56.18 -47.66
C ARG A 2 47.81 -54.66 -47.49
N LYS A 3 46.79 -53.94 -47.93
CA LYS A 3 46.68 -52.50 -47.83
C LYS A 3 46.17 -52.13 -46.48
N SER A 4 46.94 -51.34 -45.71
CA SER A 4 46.47 -50.75 -44.47
C SER A 4 45.91 -49.38 -44.77
N ILE A 5 44.64 -49.21 -44.44
CA ILE A 5 43.92 -47.98 -44.57
C ILE A 5 44.11 -47.22 -43.24
N LEU A 6 44.71 -46.05 -43.35
CA LEU A 6 44.93 -45.11 -42.22
C LEU A 6 43.66 -44.30 -42.07
N THR A 7 42.93 -44.53 -40.98
CA THR A 7 41.73 -43.74 -40.68
C THR A 7 42.12 -42.54 -39.82
N LEU A 8 42.01 -41.34 -40.38
CA LEU A 8 42.26 -40.08 -39.68
C LEU A 8 41.03 -39.73 -38.86
N GLY A 9 41.13 -39.81 -37.53
CA GLY A 9 40.05 -39.40 -36.65
C GLY A 9 40.11 -37.87 -36.42
N ILE A 10 39.11 -37.15 -36.90
CA ILE A 10 38.89 -35.74 -36.58
C ILE A 10 38.18 -35.65 -35.25
N ALA A 11 38.90 -35.21 -34.22
CA ALA A 11 38.32 -34.88 -32.91
C ALA A 11 37.71 -33.48 -33.02
N ALA A 12 36.40 -33.41 -33.18
CA ALA A 12 35.66 -32.15 -33.07
C ALA A 12 35.51 -31.80 -31.59
N VAL A 13 36.25 -30.79 -31.11
CA VAL A 13 36.09 -30.20 -29.78
C VAL A 13 34.87 -29.28 -29.85
N LEU A 14 33.71 -29.77 -29.37
CA LEU A 14 32.55 -28.93 -29.12
C LEU A 14 32.81 -28.14 -27.84
N THR A 15 33.29 -26.90 -27.95
CA THR A 15 33.27 -25.90 -26.90
C THR A 15 31.81 -25.44 -26.72
N GLY A 16 31.09 -26.11 -25.81
CA GLY A 16 29.78 -25.64 -25.36
C GLY A 16 29.96 -24.38 -24.54
N VAL A 17 29.65 -23.23 -25.12
CA VAL A 17 29.44 -22.00 -24.37
C VAL A 17 28.15 -22.20 -23.59
N LEU A 18 28.24 -22.57 -22.31
CA LEU A 18 27.14 -22.40 -21.37
C LEU A 18 26.92 -20.89 -21.19
N ALA A 19 26.01 -20.34 -21.97
CA ALA A 19 25.39 -19.07 -21.65
C ALA A 19 24.56 -19.32 -20.37
N THR A 20 25.17 -19.08 -19.22
CA THR A 20 24.43 -18.90 -17.98
C THR A 20 23.60 -17.61 -18.17
N CYS A 21 22.35 -17.76 -18.65
CA CYS A 21 21.33 -16.78 -18.41
C CYS A 21 21.19 -16.64 -16.89
N SER A 22 21.92 -15.71 -16.30
CA SER A 22 21.55 -15.15 -15.01
C SER A 22 20.16 -14.55 -15.26
N MET A 23 19.10 -15.31 -14.94
CA MET A 23 17.83 -14.71 -14.60
C MET A 23 18.11 -13.91 -13.33
N ALA A 24 18.55 -12.65 -13.52
CA ALA A 24 18.29 -11.66 -12.51
C ALA A 24 16.77 -11.74 -12.29
N TYR A 25 16.36 -12.23 -11.13
CA TYR A 25 15.07 -11.86 -10.59
C TYR A 25 15.15 -10.34 -10.49
N ALA A 26 14.69 -9.65 -11.51
CA ALA A 26 14.22 -8.31 -11.35
C ALA A 26 13.13 -8.45 -10.28
N ALA A 27 13.38 -8.00 -9.08
CA ALA A 27 12.31 -7.57 -8.20
C ALA A 27 11.44 -6.72 -9.14
N ASP A 28 10.17 -7.12 -9.26
CA ASP A 28 9.24 -6.40 -10.11
C ASP A 28 9.38 -4.94 -9.69
N ASP A 29 9.92 -4.11 -10.58
CA ASP A 29 10.11 -2.69 -10.31
C ASP A 29 8.72 -2.06 -10.44
N GLU A 30 7.97 -2.07 -9.34
CA GLU A 30 6.61 -1.55 -9.28
C GLU A 30 6.55 -0.12 -9.82
N LEU A 31 7.56 0.69 -9.52
CA LEU A 31 7.65 2.04 -10.07
C LEU A 31 7.72 2.02 -11.60
N ALA A 32 8.52 1.14 -12.19
CA ALA A 32 8.61 1.01 -13.63
C ALA A 32 7.26 0.56 -14.23
N GLN A 33 6.55 -0.35 -13.58
CA GLN A 33 5.21 -0.80 -14.02
C GLN A 33 4.17 0.33 -13.94
N ILE A 34 4.18 1.12 -12.85
CA ILE A 34 3.33 2.30 -12.70
C ILE A 34 3.62 3.31 -13.83
N GLN A 35 4.89 3.60 -14.10
CA GLN A 35 5.28 4.52 -15.15
C GLN A 35 4.94 4.00 -16.56
N GLU A 36 5.09 2.71 -16.83
CA GLU A 36 4.71 2.09 -18.09
C GLU A 36 3.19 2.09 -18.30
N SER A 37 2.42 1.85 -17.23
CA SER A 37 0.95 1.88 -17.28
C SER A 37 0.41 3.31 -17.46
N GLY A 38 1.20 4.34 -17.08
CA GLY A 38 0.79 5.73 -17.04
C GLY A 38 -0.19 6.06 -15.91
N LYS A 39 -0.40 5.15 -14.94
CA LYS A 39 -1.39 5.29 -13.88
C LYS A 39 -0.84 4.84 -12.54
N LEU A 40 -1.14 5.62 -11.48
CA LEU A 40 -0.98 5.25 -10.08
C LEU A 40 -2.36 4.88 -9.52
N LYS A 41 -2.59 3.60 -9.18
CA LYS A 41 -3.84 3.12 -8.61
C LYS A 41 -3.89 3.46 -7.13
N VAL A 42 -4.74 4.41 -6.77
CA VAL A 42 -4.83 4.96 -5.41
C VAL A 42 -6.14 4.53 -4.74
N GLY A 43 -6.04 3.88 -3.59
CA GLY A 43 -7.19 3.55 -2.75
C GLY A 43 -7.57 4.70 -1.82
N VAL A 44 -8.88 5.00 -1.79
CA VAL A 44 -9.48 6.02 -0.91
C VAL A 44 -10.86 5.56 -0.44
N GLU A 45 -11.40 6.16 0.63
CA GLU A 45 -12.78 5.88 1.05
C GLU A 45 -13.83 6.71 0.30
N GLY A 46 -13.51 7.96 -0.06
CA GLY A 46 -14.48 8.86 -0.70
C GLY A 46 -15.60 9.38 0.21
N THR A 47 -15.60 9.00 1.49
CA THR A 47 -16.62 9.36 2.50
C THR A 47 -16.03 9.97 3.77
N TYR A 48 -14.78 10.40 3.72
CA TYR A 48 -14.01 10.87 4.88
C TYR A 48 -13.55 12.34 4.72
N PRO A 49 -14.46 13.34 4.86
CA PRO A 49 -14.08 14.75 4.80
C PRO A 49 -13.22 15.13 6.03
N PRO A 50 -12.23 16.02 5.88
CA PRO A 50 -11.85 16.75 4.67
C PRO A 50 -10.78 16.06 3.82
N TYR A 51 -10.50 14.76 4.04
CA TYR A 51 -9.39 14.03 3.43
C TYR A 51 -9.78 13.46 2.06
N THR A 52 -10.82 12.63 2.01
CA THR A 52 -11.35 12.03 0.78
C THR A 52 -12.89 12.07 0.82
N TYR A 53 -13.52 12.84 -0.02
CA TYR A 53 -14.98 12.98 -0.05
C TYR A 53 -15.45 13.52 -1.41
N HIS A 54 -16.77 13.48 -1.63
CA HIS A 54 -17.36 14.09 -2.81
C HIS A 54 -17.87 15.49 -2.50
N ASP A 55 -17.57 16.44 -3.39
CA ASP A 55 -18.09 17.79 -3.31
C ASP A 55 -19.58 17.87 -3.70
N ASP A 56 -20.14 19.06 -3.72
CA ASP A 56 -21.56 19.31 -4.08
C ASP A 56 -21.88 18.92 -5.54
N ASN A 57 -20.88 18.77 -6.41
CA ASN A 57 -21.03 18.33 -7.80
C ASN A 57 -20.86 16.80 -7.94
N GLY A 58 -20.51 16.10 -6.86
CA GLY A 58 -20.22 14.68 -6.86
C GLY A 58 -18.81 14.33 -7.34
N GLU A 59 -17.87 15.30 -7.38
CA GLU A 59 -16.49 15.05 -7.73
C GLU A 59 -15.67 14.66 -6.51
N LEU A 60 -14.86 13.59 -6.64
CA LEU A 60 -13.95 13.13 -5.58
C LEU A 60 -12.86 14.19 -5.34
N THR A 61 -12.78 14.68 -4.11
CA THR A 61 -11.91 15.75 -3.67
C THR A 61 -11.43 15.56 -2.23
N GLY A 62 -10.58 16.44 -1.75
CA GLY A 62 -10.06 16.46 -0.39
C GLY A 62 -8.55 16.51 -0.33
N PHE A 63 -8.03 16.68 0.88
CA PHE A 63 -6.61 16.84 1.10
C PHE A 63 -5.79 15.64 0.57
N ASP A 64 -6.22 14.42 0.86
CA ASP A 64 -5.51 13.21 0.43
C ASP A 64 -5.62 12.99 -1.09
N VAL A 65 -6.73 13.40 -1.69
CA VAL A 65 -6.90 13.39 -3.16
C VAL A 65 -5.89 14.31 -3.84
N GLU A 66 -5.68 15.50 -3.28
CA GLU A 66 -4.69 16.45 -3.82
C GLU A 66 -3.24 15.97 -3.57
N VAL A 67 -2.97 15.32 -2.44
CA VAL A 67 -1.67 14.67 -2.18
C VAL A 67 -1.41 13.55 -3.22
N ALA A 68 -2.41 12.71 -3.47
CA ALA A 68 -2.31 11.63 -4.45
C ALA A 68 -2.02 12.16 -5.87
N LYS A 69 -2.75 13.19 -6.29
CA LYS A 69 -2.53 13.86 -7.59
C LYS A 69 -1.11 14.44 -7.68
N ALA A 70 -0.65 15.12 -6.62
CA ALA A 70 0.69 15.71 -6.60
C ALA A 70 1.81 14.65 -6.65
N ILE A 71 1.58 13.47 -6.06
CA ILE A 71 2.51 12.32 -6.16
C ILE A 71 2.51 11.78 -7.59
N ALA A 72 1.33 11.51 -8.16
CA ALA A 72 1.20 11.02 -9.52
C ALA A 72 1.86 11.94 -10.54
N ASP A 73 1.64 13.24 -10.43
CA ASP A 73 2.29 14.27 -11.26
C ASP A 73 3.82 14.20 -11.18
N LYS A 74 4.37 13.99 -9.99
CA LYS A 74 5.82 13.84 -9.81
C LYS A 74 6.39 12.54 -10.38
N LEU A 75 5.60 11.49 -10.41
CA LEU A 75 5.94 10.22 -11.05
C LEU A 75 5.75 10.27 -12.58
N GLY A 76 5.09 11.30 -13.10
CA GLY A 76 4.78 11.47 -14.52
C GLY A 76 3.62 10.60 -14.99
N VAL A 77 2.67 10.29 -14.10
CA VAL A 77 1.50 9.44 -14.35
C VAL A 77 0.21 10.11 -13.88
N GLU A 78 -0.93 9.52 -14.19
CA GLU A 78 -2.26 9.94 -13.72
C GLU A 78 -2.64 9.20 -12.42
N ALA A 79 -3.27 9.88 -11.45
CA ALA A 79 -3.87 9.25 -10.29
C ALA A 79 -5.20 8.58 -10.68
N ASP A 80 -5.29 7.26 -10.51
CA ASP A 80 -6.46 6.44 -10.81
C ASP A 80 -7.11 5.98 -9.49
N PHE A 81 -8.18 6.64 -9.07
CA PHE A 81 -8.79 6.43 -7.77
C PHE A 81 -9.74 5.25 -7.77
N THR A 82 -9.62 4.41 -6.73
CA THR A 82 -10.56 3.33 -6.40
C THR A 82 -11.13 3.57 -5.03
N GLU A 83 -12.45 3.75 -4.96
CA GLU A 83 -13.16 3.92 -3.70
C GLU A 83 -13.58 2.58 -3.11
N SER A 84 -13.33 2.39 -1.82
CA SER A 84 -13.81 1.21 -1.07
C SER A 84 -13.90 1.53 0.43
N ASP A 85 -14.53 0.61 1.19
CA ASP A 85 -14.51 0.71 2.65
C ASP A 85 -13.09 0.54 3.21
N TRP A 86 -12.88 1.04 4.43
CA TRP A 86 -11.57 1.04 5.10
C TRP A 86 -10.88 -0.33 5.11
N ASP A 87 -11.61 -1.38 5.52
CA ASP A 87 -11.02 -2.72 5.66
C ASP A 87 -10.57 -3.30 4.30
N SER A 88 -11.19 -2.87 3.20
CA SER A 88 -10.86 -3.30 1.85
C SER A 88 -9.68 -2.55 1.23
N LEU A 89 -9.29 -1.39 1.76
CA LEU A 89 -8.19 -0.60 1.20
C LEU A 89 -6.85 -1.33 1.34
N LEU A 90 -6.46 -1.74 2.55
CA LEU A 90 -5.19 -2.45 2.77
C LEU A 90 -5.16 -3.81 2.05
N ALA A 91 -6.27 -4.55 2.07
CA ALA A 91 -6.41 -5.77 1.28
C ALA A 91 -6.28 -5.53 -0.23
N GLY A 92 -6.52 -4.31 -0.70
CA GLY A 92 -6.29 -3.89 -2.08
C GLY A 92 -4.81 -3.87 -2.45
N ILE A 93 -3.92 -3.45 -1.53
CA ILE A 93 -2.46 -3.52 -1.70
C ILE A 93 -2.01 -4.98 -1.71
N ASP A 94 -2.42 -5.77 -0.71
CA ASP A 94 -2.04 -7.18 -0.57
C ASP A 94 -2.36 -8.00 -1.84
N SER A 95 -3.43 -7.65 -2.54
CA SER A 95 -3.87 -8.32 -3.78
C SER A 95 -3.29 -7.72 -5.07
N GLY A 96 -2.49 -6.63 -5.01
CA GLY A 96 -1.99 -5.90 -6.17
C GLY A 96 -3.07 -5.15 -6.96
N ARG A 97 -4.27 -4.98 -6.38
CA ARG A 97 -5.36 -4.19 -6.98
C ARG A 97 -5.08 -2.70 -6.88
N LEU A 98 -4.40 -2.28 -5.83
CA LEU A 98 -3.96 -0.91 -5.57
C LEU A 98 -2.44 -0.88 -5.52
N ASP A 99 -1.86 0.21 -6.01
CA ASP A 99 -0.43 0.49 -5.89
C ASP A 99 -0.13 1.23 -4.58
N THR A 100 -1.09 2.03 -4.09
CA THR A 100 -0.98 2.76 -2.83
C THR A 100 -2.35 3.06 -2.22
N VAL A 101 -2.36 3.37 -0.93
CA VAL A 101 -3.52 3.92 -0.21
C VAL A 101 -3.13 5.27 0.37
N ILE A 102 -3.91 6.31 0.04
CA ILE A 102 -3.74 7.67 0.56
C ILE A 102 -5.08 8.09 1.16
N ASN A 103 -5.26 7.82 2.46
CA ASN A 103 -6.54 7.95 3.17
C ASN A 103 -6.32 8.20 4.67
N ALA A 104 -5.46 9.14 5.02
CA ALA A 104 -5.07 9.43 6.41
C ALA A 104 -4.62 8.18 7.19
N VAL A 105 -3.97 7.24 6.53
CA VAL A 105 -3.53 5.98 7.13
C VAL A 105 -2.42 6.25 8.13
N SER A 106 -2.70 5.97 9.43
CA SER A 106 -1.71 6.12 10.48
C SER A 106 -0.57 5.13 10.31
N ILE A 107 0.66 5.60 10.45
CA ILE A 107 1.86 4.77 10.55
C ILE A 107 1.88 4.14 11.94
N THR A 108 1.85 2.81 12.02
CA THR A 108 1.96 2.06 13.28
C THR A 108 3.02 0.96 13.13
N PRO A 109 3.69 0.54 14.22
CA PRO A 109 4.68 -0.54 14.16
C PRO A 109 4.11 -1.82 13.53
N GLU A 110 2.86 -2.18 13.83
CA GLU A 110 2.21 -3.36 13.25
C GLU A 110 2.03 -3.23 11.74
N ARG A 111 1.69 -2.05 11.24
CA ARG A 111 1.53 -1.81 9.81
C ARG A 111 2.87 -1.74 9.08
N GLU A 112 3.91 -1.19 9.71
CA GLU A 112 5.29 -1.17 9.18
C GLU A 112 5.90 -2.57 9.03
N GLU A 113 5.35 -3.58 9.72
CA GLU A 113 5.75 -4.99 9.51
C GLU A 113 5.27 -5.57 8.17
N LYS A 114 4.26 -4.94 7.55
CA LYS A 114 3.61 -5.45 6.33
C LYS A 114 3.67 -4.50 5.14
N TYR A 115 3.76 -3.21 5.39
CA TYR A 115 3.64 -2.18 4.36
C TYR A 115 4.76 -1.17 4.49
N ASP A 116 5.25 -0.69 3.36
CA ASP A 116 6.18 0.42 3.30
C ASP A 116 5.42 1.75 3.33
N PHE A 117 5.94 2.70 4.10
CA PHE A 117 5.41 4.06 4.21
C PHE A 117 6.41 5.08 3.67
N ALA A 118 5.94 6.00 2.84
CA ALA A 118 6.77 7.10 2.32
C ALA A 118 7.09 8.20 3.37
N GLY A 119 6.61 8.01 4.60
CA GLY A 119 6.70 8.96 5.71
C GLY A 119 5.43 9.79 5.87
N PRO A 120 5.27 10.45 7.04
CA PRO A 120 4.06 11.21 7.34
C PRO A 120 4.01 12.50 6.51
N TYR A 121 2.90 12.77 5.85
CA TYR A 121 2.65 14.04 5.16
C TYR A 121 1.81 15.02 5.99
N PHE A 122 1.25 14.57 7.13
CA PHE A 122 0.68 15.40 8.19
C PHE A 122 0.61 14.63 9.52
N TYR A 123 0.32 15.35 10.61
CA TYR A 123 0.15 14.78 11.94
C TYR A 123 -1.23 15.13 12.47
N ILE A 124 -1.85 14.18 13.18
CA ILE A 124 -3.16 14.35 13.82
C ILE A 124 -3.05 14.12 15.33
N THR A 125 -3.96 14.72 16.07
CA THR A 125 -4.19 14.41 17.48
C THR A 125 -5.50 13.63 17.59
N GLN A 126 -5.46 12.49 18.26
CA GLN A 126 -6.66 11.70 18.53
C GLN A 126 -7.48 12.32 19.65
N GLN A 127 -8.79 12.16 19.55
CA GLN A 127 -9.74 12.66 20.54
C GLN A 127 -10.82 11.62 20.79
N ILE A 128 -11.29 11.56 22.04
CA ILE A 128 -12.47 10.78 22.39
C ILE A 128 -13.70 11.64 22.06
N VAL A 129 -14.60 11.10 21.26
CA VAL A 129 -15.89 11.74 20.93
C VAL A 129 -16.98 11.09 21.75
N VAL A 130 -17.69 11.90 22.51
CA VAL A 130 -18.79 11.47 23.37
C VAL A 130 -20.07 12.26 23.09
N ALA A 131 -21.21 11.78 23.58
CA ALA A 131 -22.45 12.56 23.53
C ALA A 131 -22.28 13.90 24.26
N LYS A 132 -22.98 14.96 23.79
CA LYS A 132 -22.83 16.31 24.30
C LYS A 132 -23.18 16.44 25.80
N ASP A 133 -24.05 15.57 26.28
CA ASP A 133 -24.52 15.49 27.65
C ASP A 133 -23.80 14.40 28.47
N ASN A 134 -22.67 13.90 27.96
CA ASN A 134 -21.84 12.93 28.67
C ASN A 134 -20.93 13.65 29.66
N ASP A 135 -21.04 13.31 30.92
CA ASP A 135 -20.19 13.81 32.02
C ASP A 135 -19.27 12.71 32.61
N ASP A 136 -19.40 11.47 32.14
CA ASP A 136 -18.71 10.29 32.69
C ASP A 136 -17.34 10.05 32.02
N ILE A 137 -17.23 10.31 30.71
CA ILE A 137 -16.02 10.06 29.94
C ILE A 137 -15.32 11.38 29.67
N VAL A 138 -14.24 11.63 30.44
CA VAL A 138 -13.49 12.89 30.40
C VAL A 138 -12.02 12.70 30.00
N ASP A 139 -11.52 11.47 30.04
CA ASP A 139 -10.16 11.07 29.69
C ASP A 139 -10.09 9.58 29.33
N MET A 140 -8.89 9.08 29.00
CA MET A 140 -8.68 7.68 28.66
C MET A 140 -8.98 6.73 29.81
N ALA A 141 -8.66 7.10 31.07
CA ALA A 141 -8.90 6.24 32.22
C ALA A 141 -10.41 6.03 32.52
N SER A 142 -11.24 6.97 32.12
CA SER A 142 -12.70 6.87 32.23
C SER A 142 -13.36 5.96 31.19
N LEU A 143 -12.56 5.38 30.28
CA LEU A 143 -13.03 4.36 29.32
C LEU A 143 -13.11 2.97 29.93
N ASP A 144 -12.53 2.71 31.08
CA ASP A 144 -12.55 1.41 31.74
C ASP A 144 -13.99 0.86 31.85
N GLY A 145 -14.22 -0.33 31.30
CA GLY A 145 -15.52 -0.99 31.24
C GLY A 145 -16.56 -0.34 30.31
N LYS A 146 -16.18 0.66 29.50
CA LYS A 146 -17.09 1.30 28.54
C LYS A 146 -17.07 0.55 27.20
N LYS A 147 -18.10 0.78 26.38
CA LYS A 147 -18.19 0.25 25.01
C LYS A 147 -17.78 1.33 24.03
N VAL A 148 -16.79 1.02 23.21
CA VAL A 148 -16.29 1.88 22.15
C VAL A 148 -16.60 1.24 20.81
N ALA A 149 -17.07 2.03 19.84
CA ALA A 149 -17.29 1.60 18.47
C ALA A 149 -16.13 2.08 17.59
N ASN A 150 -15.55 1.15 16.82
CA ASN A 150 -14.53 1.46 15.85
C ASN A 150 -14.52 0.39 14.73
N THR A 151 -13.71 0.60 13.67
CA THR A 151 -13.48 -0.42 12.63
C THR A 151 -12.55 -1.52 13.16
N ALA A 152 -12.67 -2.73 12.60
CA ALA A 152 -11.90 -3.89 13.05
C ALA A 152 -10.38 -3.72 12.87
N THR A 153 -9.96 -2.98 11.84
CA THR A 153 -8.54 -2.73 11.51
C THR A 153 -8.05 -1.35 11.96
N THR A 154 -8.70 -0.79 12.99
CA THR A 154 -8.33 0.52 13.54
C THR A 154 -6.92 0.51 14.11
N ALA A 155 -6.19 1.62 13.97
CA ALA A 155 -4.90 1.84 14.64
C ALA A 155 -5.02 2.11 16.13
N TYR A 156 -6.24 2.13 16.68
CA TYR A 156 -6.51 2.52 18.08
C TYR A 156 -6.94 1.35 18.96
N LEU A 157 -7.00 0.14 18.44
CA LEU A 157 -7.50 -1.03 19.17
C LEU A 157 -6.70 -1.25 20.46
N ASP A 158 -5.37 -1.35 20.35
CA ASP A 158 -4.48 -1.58 21.50
C ASP A 158 -4.63 -0.48 22.56
N ILE A 159 -4.76 0.78 22.14
CA ILE A 159 -4.94 1.92 23.05
C ILE A 159 -6.28 1.82 23.81
N LEU A 160 -7.34 1.34 23.12
CA LEU A 160 -8.66 1.17 23.73
C LEU A 160 -8.70 -0.03 24.67
N GLU A 161 -8.07 -1.15 24.29
CA GLU A 161 -7.93 -2.34 25.14
C GLU A 161 -7.09 -2.05 26.38
N ASP A 162 -5.98 -1.32 26.24
CA ASP A 162 -5.15 -0.87 27.39
C ASP A 162 -5.90 0.06 28.32
N ALA A 163 -6.87 0.82 27.81
CA ALA A 163 -7.76 1.66 28.61
C ALA A 163 -8.90 0.87 29.27
N GLY A 164 -9.06 -0.42 28.99
CA GLY A 164 -10.11 -1.29 29.52
C GLY A 164 -11.47 -1.16 28.83
N ALA A 165 -11.51 -0.63 27.61
CA ALA A 165 -12.74 -0.38 26.84
C ALA A 165 -13.19 -1.60 26.04
#